data_6a5ced02a75192a7cfaea8858643bd81
#
_entry.id   6a5ced02a75192a7cfaea8858643bd81
#
_cell.length_a   1.000
_cell.length_b   1.000
_cell.length_c   1.000
_cell.angle_alpha   90.00
_cell.angle_beta   90.00
_cell.angle_gamma   90.00
#
_symmetry.space_group_name_H-M   'P 1'
#
loop_
_entity.id
_entity.type
_entity.pdbx_description
1 polymer ?
#
loop_
_entity_poly.entity_id
_entity_poly.type
_entity_poly.pdbx_seq_one_letter_code
_entity_poly.pdbx_strand_id
1 'polypeptide(L)'
;PTKPYSTQTDLSLAYSPGVAEPCLEIEKNPQDAYKYTAKGNLVAVISNGTAVLGLGDIGAIAGKPVMEGKGLLFKIYGGIDVFDIEVNEKDPEKFIEAVKAIAPTFGGINLEDIKAPECFEIERRLKAELDIPVMHDDQHGTAIISAAGLLNALEVAGKKIEEVKIVVNGAGAAAISCTKLDEALGATHENIIMLDSKGVITSDREKLDETKRYFATDRRDIHTLEDAVRGADVFLGLSKGNVLTQDMVRSMAAMPIVFAL
;
A
#
# COMPACT_ATOMS: atom_id res chain seq x y z
N PRO A 1 -27.24 0.13 -12.09
CA PRO A 1 -28.22 -0.14 -11.02
C PRO A 1 -27.99 -1.52 -10.40
N THR A 2 -28.06 -1.60 -9.08
CA THR A 2 -27.88 -2.85 -8.32
C THR A 2 -29.20 -3.55 -8.01
N LYS A 3 -30.33 -2.96 -8.39
CA LYS A 3 -31.70 -3.44 -8.16
C LYS A 3 -32.50 -3.43 -9.46
N PRO A 4 -33.55 -4.29 -9.61
CA PRO A 4 -34.50 -4.21 -10.69
C PRO A 4 -35.17 -2.83 -10.74
N TYR A 5 -35.51 -2.37 -11.96
CA TYR A 5 -36.10 -1.03 -12.17
C TYR A 5 -37.02 -0.98 -13.42
N SER A 6 -37.42 -2.14 -13.92
CA SER A 6 -38.16 -2.23 -15.19
C SER A 6 -39.65 -2.02 -15.05
N THR A 7 -40.22 -2.17 -13.84
CA THR A 7 -41.64 -2.06 -13.57
C THR A 7 -41.95 -1.03 -12.50
N GLN A 8 -43.22 -0.56 -12.44
CA GLN A 8 -43.71 0.29 -11.37
C GLN A 8 -43.58 -0.38 -9.99
N THR A 9 -43.74 -1.69 -9.94
CA THR A 9 -43.58 -2.48 -8.72
C THR A 9 -42.11 -2.47 -8.27
N ASP A 10 -41.17 -2.67 -9.20
CA ASP A 10 -39.71 -2.59 -8.87
C ASP A 10 -39.35 -1.23 -8.27
N LEU A 11 -39.88 -0.15 -8.86
CA LEU A 11 -39.60 1.20 -8.35
C LEU A 11 -40.23 1.43 -6.98
N SER A 12 -41.44 0.92 -6.72
CA SER A 12 -42.11 1.06 -5.43
C SER A 12 -41.40 0.27 -4.30
N LEU A 13 -40.70 -0.81 -4.63
CA LEU A 13 -39.90 -1.60 -3.70
C LEU A 13 -38.51 -0.99 -3.51
N ALA A 14 -37.88 -0.55 -4.62
CA ALA A 14 -36.51 -0.02 -4.57
C ALA A 14 -36.41 1.41 -4.03
N TYR A 15 -37.53 2.17 -4.05
CA TYR A 15 -37.58 3.54 -3.55
C TYR A 15 -38.82 3.73 -2.66
N SER A 16 -39.70 4.64 -2.97
CA SER A 16 -40.85 4.94 -2.12
C SER A 16 -42.12 4.15 -2.57
N PRO A 17 -42.85 3.51 -1.65
CA PRO A 17 -42.69 3.50 -0.20
C PRO A 17 -41.81 2.35 0.36
N GLY A 18 -41.49 1.35 -0.42
CA GLY A 18 -40.88 0.08 0.05
C GLY A 18 -39.55 0.22 0.75
N VAL A 19 -38.75 1.24 0.38
CA VAL A 19 -37.41 1.49 0.98
C VAL A 19 -37.49 1.86 2.49
N ALA A 20 -38.64 2.24 3.00
CA ALA A 20 -38.79 2.59 4.41
C ALA A 20 -38.54 1.38 5.34
N GLU A 21 -38.98 0.19 4.95
CA GLU A 21 -38.78 -1.03 5.76
C GLU A 21 -37.30 -1.36 5.99
N PRO A 22 -36.44 -1.46 4.95
CA PRO A 22 -35.01 -1.62 5.17
C PRO A 22 -34.38 -0.53 6.04
N CYS A 23 -34.81 0.74 5.90
CA CYS A 23 -34.31 1.82 6.74
C CYS A 23 -34.59 1.58 8.23
N LEU A 24 -35.82 1.18 8.57
CA LEU A 24 -36.23 0.87 9.94
C LEU A 24 -35.50 -0.36 10.51
N GLU A 25 -35.23 -1.36 9.69
CA GLU A 25 -34.45 -2.53 10.12
C GLU A 25 -32.98 -2.15 10.39
N ILE A 26 -32.38 -1.34 9.53
CA ILE A 26 -30.99 -0.85 9.73
C ILE A 26 -30.90 0.08 10.94
N GLU A 27 -31.91 0.91 11.19
CA GLU A 27 -31.99 1.74 12.40
C GLU A 27 -31.94 0.90 13.68
N LYS A 28 -32.67 -0.22 13.71
CA LYS A 28 -32.68 -1.16 14.82
C LYS A 28 -31.37 -1.93 14.96
N ASN A 29 -30.80 -2.35 13.84
CA ASN A 29 -29.57 -3.11 13.78
C ASN A 29 -28.69 -2.62 12.62
N PRO A 30 -27.66 -1.76 12.86
CA PRO A 30 -26.78 -1.23 11.81
C PRO A 30 -26.09 -2.29 10.94
N GLN A 31 -25.87 -3.50 11.44
CA GLN A 31 -25.29 -4.61 10.65
C GLN A 31 -26.18 -5.06 9.49
N ASP A 32 -27.47 -4.80 9.57
CA ASP A 32 -28.38 -5.10 8.46
C ASP A 32 -28.16 -4.21 7.21
N ALA A 33 -27.32 -3.16 7.33
CA ALA A 33 -26.83 -2.43 6.15
C ALA A 33 -26.12 -3.35 5.14
N TYR A 34 -25.38 -4.36 5.60
CA TYR A 34 -24.72 -5.35 4.76
C TYR A 34 -25.70 -6.28 4.03
N LYS A 35 -26.90 -6.45 4.57
CA LYS A 35 -27.96 -7.28 3.99
C LYS A 35 -28.83 -6.52 2.98
N TYR A 36 -29.16 -5.27 3.30
CA TYR A 36 -30.15 -4.51 2.55
C TYR A 36 -29.55 -3.49 1.56
N THR A 37 -28.26 -3.24 1.63
CA THR A 37 -27.57 -2.25 0.77
C THR A 37 -26.40 -2.87 0.02
N ALA A 38 -25.76 -2.07 -0.85
CA ALA A 38 -24.54 -2.46 -1.56
C ALA A 38 -23.27 -2.39 -0.67
N LYS A 39 -23.39 -1.94 0.60
CA LYS A 39 -22.25 -1.71 1.50
C LYS A 39 -21.27 -2.88 1.57
N GLY A 40 -21.76 -4.11 1.61
CA GLY A 40 -20.95 -5.33 1.73
C GLY A 40 -20.06 -5.64 0.52
N ASN A 41 -20.32 -5.01 -0.63
CA ASN A 41 -19.53 -5.20 -1.86
C ASN A 41 -19.06 -3.85 -2.44
N LEU A 42 -18.97 -2.81 -1.64
CA LEU A 42 -18.57 -1.47 -2.07
C LEU A 42 -17.35 -1.00 -1.31
N VAL A 43 -16.25 -0.76 -2.02
CA VAL A 43 -14.98 -0.24 -1.48
C VAL A 43 -14.77 1.19 -1.94
N ALA A 44 -14.29 2.06 -1.06
CA ALA A 44 -13.76 3.35 -1.47
C ALA A 44 -12.27 3.23 -1.82
N VAL A 45 -11.87 3.68 -3.00
CA VAL A 45 -10.47 3.96 -3.34
C VAL A 45 -10.22 5.44 -3.09
N ILE A 46 -9.42 5.78 -2.09
CA ILE A 46 -9.28 7.17 -1.62
C ILE A 46 -7.83 7.63 -1.77
N SER A 47 -7.64 8.79 -2.40
CA SER A 47 -6.33 9.41 -2.61
C SER A 47 -6.38 10.91 -2.38
N ASN A 48 -5.23 11.49 -2.00
CA ASN A 48 -5.02 12.94 -2.09
C ASN A 48 -4.00 13.33 -3.18
N GLY A 49 -3.54 12.37 -3.95
CA GLY A 49 -2.66 12.57 -5.10
C GLY A 49 -1.27 13.09 -4.76
N THR A 50 -0.74 12.74 -3.57
CA THR A 50 0.56 13.23 -3.09
C THR A 50 1.74 12.34 -3.44
N ALA A 51 1.48 11.11 -3.97
CA ALA A 51 2.52 10.16 -4.40
C ALA A 51 2.05 9.31 -5.59
N VAL A 52 1.55 9.95 -6.64
CA VAL A 52 0.93 9.28 -7.79
C VAL A 52 2.00 8.62 -8.65
N LEU A 53 2.03 7.28 -8.68
CA LEU A 53 2.98 6.48 -9.47
C LEU A 53 4.42 7.04 -9.34
N GLY A 54 5.15 7.19 -10.44
CA GLY A 54 6.47 7.86 -10.48
C GLY A 54 6.40 9.38 -10.67
N LEU A 55 5.20 9.98 -10.66
CA LEU A 55 4.98 11.40 -10.97
C LEU A 55 5.05 12.30 -9.71
N GLY A 56 4.91 11.72 -8.52
CA GLY A 56 4.97 12.43 -7.24
C GLY A 56 3.69 13.18 -6.90
N ASP A 57 3.83 14.36 -6.26
CA ASP A 57 2.70 15.17 -5.78
C ASP A 57 2.10 16.01 -6.93
N ILE A 58 1.18 15.40 -7.67
CA ILE A 58 0.47 16.05 -8.79
C ILE A 58 -0.95 16.50 -8.40
N GLY A 59 -1.38 16.22 -7.17
CA GLY A 59 -2.67 16.63 -6.63
C GLY A 59 -3.80 15.64 -6.92
N ALA A 60 -4.86 15.76 -6.12
CA ALA A 60 -5.97 14.81 -6.09
C ALA A 60 -6.62 14.59 -7.47
N ILE A 61 -7.01 15.66 -8.15
CA ILE A 61 -7.73 15.54 -9.43
C ILE A 61 -6.88 14.91 -10.54
N ALA A 62 -5.57 15.16 -10.56
CA ALA A 62 -4.69 14.58 -11.56
C ALA A 62 -4.42 13.10 -11.31
N GLY A 63 -4.58 12.62 -10.07
CA GLY A 63 -4.51 11.21 -9.71
C GLY A 63 -5.75 10.39 -10.11
N LYS A 64 -6.88 11.03 -10.43
CA LYS A 64 -8.15 10.35 -10.71
C LYS A 64 -8.05 9.20 -11.73
N PRO A 65 -7.38 9.30 -12.86
CA PRO A 65 -7.28 8.18 -13.80
C PRO A 65 -6.66 6.90 -13.19
N VAL A 66 -5.73 7.06 -12.24
CA VAL A 66 -5.14 5.92 -11.51
C VAL A 66 -6.17 5.28 -10.58
N MET A 67 -6.97 6.11 -9.87
CA MET A 67 -8.01 5.64 -8.95
C MET A 67 -9.13 4.89 -9.70
N GLU A 68 -9.56 5.39 -10.86
CA GLU A 68 -10.49 4.69 -11.75
C GLU A 68 -9.90 3.35 -12.23
N GLY A 69 -8.61 3.32 -12.58
CA GLY A 69 -7.90 2.11 -12.94
C GLY A 69 -7.84 1.10 -11.79
N LYS A 70 -7.59 1.56 -10.56
CA LYS A 70 -7.64 0.71 -9.35
C LYS A 70 -9.04 0.14 -9.15
N GLY A 71 -10.08 0.93 -9.31
CA GLY A 71 -11.47 0.47 -9.24
C GLY A 71 -11.78 -0.62 -10.28
N LEU A 72 -11.25 -0.49 -11.50
CA LEU A 72 -11.38 -1.51 -12.54
C LEU A 72 -10.72 -2.84 -12.10
N LEU A 73 -9.52 -2.79 -11.48
CA LEU A 73 -8.85 -3.99 -10.98
C LEU A 73 -9.66 -4.67 -9.86
N PHE A 74 -10.21 -3.92 -8.91
CA PHE A 74 -11.11 -4.47 -7.89
C PHE A 74 -12.30 -5.20 -8.52
N LYS A 75 -12.89 -4.63 -9.59
CA LYS A 75 -14.01 -5.25 -10.29
C LYS A 75 -13.61 -6.52 -11.04
N ILE A 76 -12.50 -6.49 -11.78
CA ILE A 76 -12.04 -7.63 -12.59
C ILE A 76 -11.63 -8.81 -11.71
N TYR A 77 -10.82 -8.56 -10.67
CA TYR A 77 -10.21 -9.63 -9.89
C TYR A 77 -11.01 -10.03 -8.65
N GLY A 78 -11.77 -9.10 -8.06
CA GLY A 78 -12.52 -9.33 -6.83
C GLY A 78 -14.03 -9.32 -7.00
N GLY A 79 -14.55 -8.88 -8.15
CA GLY A 79 -16.00 -8.66 -8.32
C GLY A 79 -16.54 -7.50 -7.48
N ILE A 80 -15.66 -6.72 -6.86
CA ILE A 80 -15.99 -5.65 -5.91
C ILE A 80 -16.31 -4.37 -6.68
N ASP A 81 -17.37 -3.68 -6.26
CA ASP A 81 -17.71 -2.35 -6.75
C ASP A 81 -16.90 -1.30 -6.03
N VAL A 82 -16.51 -0.24 -6.74
CA VAL A 82 -15.67 0.82 -6.21
C VAL A 82 -16.26 2.19 -6.50
N PHE A 83 -16.16 3.10 -5.51
CA PHE A 83 -16.14 4.53 -5.76
C PHE A 83 -14.73 5.06 -5.51
N ASP A 84 -14.16 5.70 -6.53
CA ASP A 84 -12.92 6.47 -6.39
C ASP A 84 -13.24 7.86 -5.84
N ILE A 85 -12.45 8.30 -4.86
CA ILE A 85 -12.68 9.54 -4.12
C ILE A 85 -11.38 10.30 -3.99
N GLU A 86 -11.30 11.41 -4.71
CA GLU A 86 -10.15 12.29 -4.71
C GLU A 86 -10.36 13.41 -3.67
N VAL A 87 -9.64 13.31 -2.55
CA VAL A 87 -9.73 14.26 -1.44
C VAL A 87 -8.68 15.36 -1.62
N ASN A 88 -9.12 16.58 -1.91
CA ASN A 88 -8.21 17.72 -2.05
C ASN A 88 -7.78 18.31 -0.70
N GLU A 89 -7.17 17.48 0.11
CA GLU A 89 -6.64 17.86 1.44
C GLU A 89 -5.30 17.14 1.70
N LYS A 90 -4.29 17.90 2.10
CA LYS A 90 -2.94 17.37 2.40
C LYS A 90 -2.64 17.31 3.89
N ASP A 91 -3.43 18.01 4.71
CA ASP A 91 -3.34 17.91 6.16
C ASP A 91 -3.89 16.55 6.61
N PRO A 92 -3.09 15.71 7.29
CA PRO A 92 -3.52 14.36 7.68
C PRO A 92 -4.75 14.34 8.57
N GLU A 93 -4.89 15.30 9.50
CA GLU A 93 -6.04 15.34 10.42
C GLU A 93 -7.34 15.58 9.65
N LYS A 94 -7.33 16.57 8.76
CA LYS A 94 -8.52 16.91 7.96
C LYS A 94 -8.83 15.81 6.95
N PHE A 95 -7.81 15.17 6.38
CA PHE A 95 -7.99 14.02 5.49
C PHE A 95 -8.66 12.86 6.23
N ILE A 96 -8.18 12.51 7.42
CA ILE A 96 -8.76 11.47 8.26
C ILE A 96 -10.22 11.79 8.59
N GLU A 97 -10.53 13.02 9.00
CA GLU A 97 -11.91 13.41 9.30
C GLU A 97 -12.84 13.33 8.07
N ALA A 98 -12.34 13.72 6.88
CA ALA A 98 -13.11 13.57 5.65
C ALA A 98 -13.41 12.09 5.34
N VAL A 99 -12.41 11.22 5.47
CA VAL A 99 -12.57 9.77 5.25
C VAL A 99 -13.55 9.17 6.26
N LYS A 100 -13.45 9.52 7.54
CA LYS A 100 -14.38 9.06 8.58
C LYS A 100 -15.82 9.48 8.30
N ALA A 101 -16.02 10.69 7.80
CA ALA A 101 -17.36 11.20 7.50
C ALA A 101 -18.08 10.42 6.39
N ILE A 102 -17.34 9.87 5.41
CA ILE A 102 -17.91 9.09 4.30
C ILE A 102 -17.86 7.56 4.54
N ALA A 103 -17.11 7.09 5.51
CA ALA A 103 -16.92 5.66 5.80
C ALA A 103 -18.22 4.85 5.97
N PRO A 104 -19.33 5.38 6.50
CA PRO A 104 -20.58 4.63 6.60
C PRO A 104 -21.09 4.04 5.28
N THR A 105 -20.74 4.64 4.15
CA THR A 105 -21.15 4.17 2.81
C THR A 105 -20.51 2.84 2.42
N PHE A 106 -19.30 2.54 2.92
CA PHE A 106 -18.42 1.52 2.40
C PHE A 106 -18.28 0.31 3.33
N GLY A 107 -18.03 -0.86 2.71
CA GLY A 107 -17.63 -2.08 3.40
C GLY A 107 -16.12 -2.19 3.63
N GLY A 108 -15.34 -1.34 2.98
CA GLY A 108 -13.89 -1.26 3.13
C GLY A 108 -13.29 -0.03 2.45
N ILE A 109 -12.06 0.30 2.79
CA ILE A 109 -11.33 1.45 2.24
C ILE A 109 -9.94 0.99 1.78
N ASN A 110 -9.62 1.31 0.53
CA ASN A 110 -8.29 1.26 -0.03
C ASN A 110 -7.73 2.69 -0.11
N LEU A 111 -6.69 2.98 0.63
CA LEU A 111 -5.92 4.21 0.50
C LEU A 111 -4.89 4.02 -0.62
N GLU A 112 -4.73 5.00 -1.49
CA GLU A 112 -3.88 4.91 -2.68
C GLU A 112 -3.11 6.21 -2.89
N ASP A 113 -1.86 6.13 -3.34
CA ASP A 113 -1.04 7.27 -3.77
C ASP A 113 -0.92 8.40 -2.72
N ILE A 114 -0.83 8.03 -1.44
CA ILE A 114 -0.60 8.96 -0.33
C ILE A 114 0.87 8.84 0.09
N LYS A 115 1.58 9.98 0.10
CA LYS A 115 3.01 10.00 0.39
C LYS A 115 3.35 9.59 1.82
N ALA A 116 4.55 9.02 1.97
CA ALA A 116 5.17 8.84 3.27
C ALA A 116 5.84 10.16 3.75
N PRO A 117 5.88 10.42 5.07
CA PRO A 117 5.47 9.55 6.17
C PRO A 117 3.97 9.62 6.52
N GLU A 118 3.22 10.57 5.95
CA GLU A 118 1.83 10.85 6.32
C GLU A 118 0.92 9.62 6.14
N CYS A 119 1.14 8.80 5.11
CA CYS A 119 0.34 7.60 4.85
C CYS A 119 0.35 6.60 6.02
N PHE A 120 1.46 6.50 6.76
CA PHE A 120 1.56 5.57 7.90
C PHE A 120 0.62 5.96 9.03
N GLU A 121 0.57 7.25 9.36
CA GLU A 121 -0.30 7.77 10.42
C GLU A 121 -1.76 7.75 9.99
N ILE A 122 -2.07 8.13 8.76
CA ILE A 122 -3.42 8.09 8.20
C ILE A 122 -3.98 6.68 8.27
N GLU A 123 -3.25 5.69 7.77
CA GLU A 123 -3.70 4.30 7.80
C GLU A 123 -3.86 3.78 9.23
N ARG A 124 -2.86 3.99 10.08
CA ARG A 124 -2.88 3.54 11.47
C ARG A 124 -4.12 4.05 12.22
N ARG A 125 -4.43 5.33 12.05
CA ARG A 125 -5.56 5.95 12.73
C ARG A 125 -6.89 5.49 12.16
N LEU A 126 -7.04 5.45 10.85
CA LEU A 126 -8.28 4.96 10.23
C LEU A 126 -8.56 3.50 10.61
N LYS A 127 -7.54 2.65 10.68
CA LYS A 127 -7.68 1.27 11.19
C LYS A 127 -8.14 1.19 12.64
N ALA A 128 -7.70 2.13 13.47
CA ALA A 128 -8.07 2.16 14.89
C ALA A 128 -9.44 2.78 15.15
N GLU A 129 -9.89 3.67 14.28
CA GLU A 129 -11.07 4.51 14.48
C GLU A 129 -12.30 4.07 13.68
N LEU A 130 -12.14 3.12 12.71
CA LEU A 130 -13.22 2.61 11.88
C LEU A 130 -13.44 1.11 12.09
N ASP A 131 -14.71 0.69 12.02
CA ASP A 131 -15.14 -0.71 12.17
C ASP A 131 -15.16 -1.48 10.83
N ILE A 132 -14.54 -0.94 9.77
CA ILE A 132 -14.41 -1.56 8.47
C ILE A 132 -12.93 -1.74 8.10
N PRO A 133 -12.58 -2.71 7.26
CA PRO A 133 -11.21 -2.88 6.80
C PRO A 133 -10.67 -1.63 6.11
N VAL A 134 -9.45 -1.23 6.48
CA VAL A 134 -8.70 -0.14 5.85
C VAL A 134 -7.32 -0.67 5.47
N MET A 135 -6.90 -0.41 4.24
CA MET A 135 -5.59 -0.81 3.74
C MET A 135 -4.99 0.32 2.89
N HIS A 136 -3.68 0.53 2.99
CA HIS A 136 -2.93 1.37 2.06
C HIS A 136 -2.16 0.46 1.09
N ASP A 137 -2.57 0.45 -0.19
CA ASP A 137 -2.08 -0.54 -1.15
C ASP A 137 -0.59 -0.40 -1.48
N ASP A 138 -0.09 0.84 -1.60
CA ASP A 138 1.34 1.09 -1.84
C ASP A 138 2.24 0.51 -0.73
N GLN A 139 1.69 0.35 0.47
CA GLN A 139 2.38 -0.33 1.57
C GLN A 139 2.21 -1.85 1.46
N HIS A 140 0.96 -2.32 1.59
CA HIS A 140 0.66 -3.71 1.85
C HIS A 140 0.51 -4.56 0.59
N GLY A 141 -0.04 -4.01 -0.50
CA GLY A 141 -0.15 -4.71 -1.78
C GLY A 141 1.23 -5.03 -2.35
N THR A 142 2.09 -4.02 -2.42
CA THR A 142 3.48 -4.19 -2.87
C THR A 142 4.26 -5.14 -1.97
N ALA A 143 4.10 -5.04 -0.65
CA ALA A 143 4.77 -5.95 0.28
C ALA A 143 4.34 -7.40 0.10
N ILE A 144 3.04 -7.67 -0.03
CA ILE A 144 2.52 -9.03 -0.21
C ILE A 144 3.05 -9.67 -1.49
N ILE A 145 3.01 -8.95 -2.62
CA ILE A 145 3.44 -9.54 -3.89
C ILE A 145 4.96 -9.70 -3.98
N SER A 146 5.74 -8.75 -3.45
CA SER A 146 7.19 -8.87 -3.42
C SER A 146 7.65 -10.00 -2.51
N ALA A 147 7.05 -10.16 -1.33
CA ALA A 147 7.36 -11.25 -0.42
C ALA A 147 6.99 -12.62 -1.00
N ALA A 148 5.83 -12.76 -1.66
CA ALA A 148 5.46 -13.98 -2.36
C ALA A 148 6.48 -14.32 -3.47
N GLY A 149 6.92 -13.31 -4.23
CA GLY A 149 7.99 -13.45 -5.22
C GLY A 149 9.32 -13.86 -4.58
N LEU A 150 9.69 -13.21 -3.47
CA LEU A 150 10.94 -13.48 -2.75
C LEU A 150 11.01 -14.92 -2.25
N LEU A 151 9.98 -15.41 -1.59
CA LEU A 151 9.94 -16.78 -1.07
C LEU A 151 10.14 -17.81 -2.21
N ASN A 152 9.45 -17.63 -3.33
CA ASN A 152 9.61 -18.52 -4.50
C ASN A 152 11.00 -18.38 -5.15
N ALA A 153 11.52 -17.17 -5.24
CA ALA A 153 12.86 -16.94 -5.82
C ALA A 153 13.96 -17.53 -4.94
N LEU A 154 13.82 -17.49 -3.62
CA LEU A 154 14.74 -18.13 -2.67
C LEU A 154 14.75 -19.65 -2.84
N GLU A 155 13.59 -20.27 -3.00
CA GLU A 155 13.47 -21.70 -3.28
C GLU A 155 14.22 -22.08 -4.58
N VAL A 156 13.98 -21.34 -5.67
CA VAL A 156 14.66 -21.54 -6.95
C VAL A 156 16.18 -21.34 -6.86
N ALA A 157 16.61 -20.34 -6.07
CA ALA A 157 18.04 -20.06 -5.87
C ALA A 157 18.72 -20.99 -4.85
N GLY A 158 17.97 -21.84 -4.15
CA GLY A 158 18.49 -22.71 -3.08
C GLY A 158 19.00 -21.94 -1.86
N LYS A 159 18.38 -20.80 -1.54
CA LYS A 159 18.77 -19.90 -0.43
C LYS A 159 17.72 -19.89 0.67
N LYS A 160 18.14 -19.51 1.87
CA LYS A 160 17.26 -19.38 3.04
C LYS A 160 17.12 -17.91 3.41
N ILE A 161 15.90 -17.51 3.77
CA ILE A 161 15.59 -16.12 4.06
C ILE A 161 16.40 -15.54 5.22
N GLU A 162 16.70 -16.34 6.22
CA GLU A 162 17.48 -15.97 7.39
C GLU A 162 19.00 -15.76 7.12
N GLU A 163 19.50 -16.26 5.99
CA GLU A 163 20.92 -16.22 5.64
C GLU A 163 21.25 -15.15 4.57
N VAL A 164 20.24 -14.72 3.79
CA VAL A 164 20.46 -13.83 2.66
C VAL A 164 20.72 -12.38 3.07
N LYS A 165 21.59 -11.72 2.29
CA LYS A 165 21.83 -10.27 2.37
C LYS A 165 20.89 -9.56 1.42
N ILE A 166 20.06 -8.67 1.95
CA ILE A 166 19.03 -7.93 1.23
C ILE A 166 19.44 -6.46 1.11
N VAL A 167 19.47 -5.93 -0.10
CA VAL A 167 19.68 -4.51 -0.36
C VAL A 167 18.38 -3.90 -0.85
N VAL A 168 17.86 -2.94 -0.10
CA VAL A 168 16.61 -2.22 -0.40
C VAL A 168 16.95 -0.82 -0.89
N ASN A 169 16.75 -0.56 -2.17
CA ASN A 169 17.01 0.75 -2.75
C ASN A 169 15.73 1.57 -2.84
N GLY A 170 15.48 2.34 -1.81
CA GLY A 170 14.31 3.14 -1.51
C GLY A 170 14.03 3.14 -0.02
N ALA A 171 13.37 4.18 0.46
CA ALA A 171 12.95 4.30 1.87
C ALA A 171 11.58 5.02 1.97
N GLY A 172 10.73 4.79 0.98
CA GLY A 172 9.32 5.22 0.94
C GLY A 172 8.39 4.17 1.54
N ALA A 173 7.08 4.40 1.39
CA ALA A 173 6.03 3.53 1.94
C ALA A 173 6.20 2.05 1.55
N ALA A 174 6.36 1.77 0.26
CA ALA A 174 6.54 0.42 -0.25
C ALA A 174 7.81 -0.25 0.30
N ALA A 175 8.97 0.45 0.24
CA ALA A 175 10.24 -0.10 0.69
C ALA A 175 10.20 -0.51 2.18
N ILE A 176 9.66 0.37 3.02
CA ILE A 176 9.50 0.12 4.46
C ILE A 176 8.59 -1.09 4.72
N SER A 177 7.45 -1.15 4.02
CA SER A 177 6.48 -2.23 4.25
C SER A 177 6.95 -3.58 3.71
N CYS A 178 7.62 -3.60 2.54
CA CYS A 178 8.26 -4.81 2.02
C CYS A 178 9.29 -5.34 3.02
N THR A 179 10.21 -4.47 3.48
CA THR A 179 11.27 -4.88 4.39
C THR A 179 10.74 -5.40 5.73
N LYS A 180 9.71 -4.74 6.29
CA LYS A 180 9.05 -5.24 7.51
C LYS A 180 8.40 -6.61 7.32
N LEU A 181 7.81 -6.86 6.16
CA LEU A 181 7.23 -8.17 5.86
C LEU A 181 8.31 -9.21 5.66
N ASP A 182 9.42 -8.87 4.99
CA ASP A 182 10.56 -9.80 4.83
C ASP A 182 11.17 -10.20 6.18
N GLU A 183 11.30 -9.25 7.13
CA GLU A 183 11.70 -9.54 8.51
C GLU A 183 10.70 -10.47 9.23
N ALA A 184 9.41 -10.19 9.08
CA ALA A 184 8.36 -11.04 9.67
C ALA A 184 8.36 -12.46 9.09
N LEU A 185 8.86 -12.66 7.87
CA LEU A 185 9.05 -13.95 7.21
C LEU A 185 10.37 -14.63 7.57
N GLY A 186 11.26 -13.95 8.30
CA GLY A 186 12.51 -14.52 8.82
C GLY A 186 13.79 -13.86 8.31
N ALA A 187 13.72 -12.80 7.51
CA ALA A 187 14.95 -12.08 7.12
C ALA A 187 15.64 -11.47 8.35
N THR A 188 16.94 -11.68 8.45
CA THR A 188 17.74 -11.17 9.57
C THR A 188 17.98 -9.68 9.43
N HIS A 189 17.60 -8.88 10.43
CA HIS A 189 17.69 -7.42 10.42
C HIS A 189 19.08 -6.90 10.03
N GLU A 190 20.12 -7.47 10.59
CA GLU A 190 21.52 -7.08 10.37
C GLU A 190 22.00 -7.37 8.93
N ASN A 191 21.29 -8.24 8.21
CA ASN A 191 21.57 -8.57 6.82
C ASN A 191 20.85 -7.64 5.83
N ILE A 192 20.02 -6.70 6.31
CA ILE A 192 19.28 -5.77 5.48
C ILE A 192 20.01 -4.41 5.42
N ILE A 193 20.27 -3.94 4.22
CA ILE A 193 20.84 -2.63 3.97
C ILE A 193 19.85 -1.78 3.18
N MET A 194 19.35 -0.72 3.80
CA MET A 194 18.41 0.20 3.16
C MET A 194 19.11 1.48 2.71
N LEU A 195 18.72 1.97 1.53
CA LEU A 195 19.23 3.20 0.93
C LEU A 195 18.09 4.19 0.65
N ASP A 196 18.40 5.46 0.78
CA ASP A 196 17.56 6.54 0.25
C ASP A 196 18.35 7.38 -0.77
N SER A 197 17.80 8.53 -1.19
CA SER A 197 18.45 9.44 -2.15
C SER A 197 19.82 9.98 -1.72
N LYS A 198 20.21 9.80 -0.46
CA LYS A 198 21.50 10.23 0.11
C LYS A 198 22.48 9.07 0.28
N GLY A 199 22.14 7.86 -0.17
CA GLY A 199 22.94 6.65 -0.01
C GLY A 199 22.46 5.75 1.14
N VAL A 200 23.36 4.94 1.67
CA VAL A 200 23.05 3.99 2.76
C VAL A 200 22.56 4.74 4.00
N ILE A 201 21.49 4.22 4.60
CA ILE A 201 20.94 4.77 5.84
C ILE A 201 21.76 4.24 7.01
N THR A 202 22.65 5.09 7.54
CA THR A 202 23.52 4.75 8.67
C THR A 202 23.03 5.39 9.97
N SER A 203 23.30 4.76 11.10
CA SER A 203 22.81 5.21 12.43
C SER A 203 23.36 6.55 12.89
N ASP A 204 24.48 7.03 12.35
CA ASP A 204 25.05 8.35 12.61
C ASP A 204 24.45 9.48 11.77
N ARG A 205 23.56 9.18 10.83
CA ARG A 205 22.88 10.21 10.05
C ARG A 205 21.93 11.02 10.92
N GLU A 206 22.07 12.34 10.83
CA GLU A 206 21.13 13.27 11.45
C GLU A 206 19.77 13.29 10.75
N LYS A 207 18.72 13.64 11.51
CA LYS A 207 17.37 13.89 11.01
C LYS A 207 16.72 12.70 10.30
N LEU A 208 16.96 11.48 10.79
CA LEU A 208 16.20 10.31 10.40
C LEU A 208 14.84 10.32 11.11
N ASP A 209 13.76 10.09 10.36
CA ASP A 209 12.48 9.74 10.96
C ASP A 209 12.58 8.38 11.67
N GLU A 210 11.61 8.07 12.51
CA GLU A 210 11.60 6.84 13.33
C GLU A 210 11.72 5.58 12.47
N THR A 211 11.04 5.55 11.33
CA THR A 211 11.01 4.40 10.44
C THR A 211 12.36 4.15 9.78
N LYS A 212 13.00 5.20 9.27
CA LYS A 212 14.36 5.09 8.72
C LYS A 212 15.40 4.79 9.79
N ARG A 213 15.21 5.30 10.99
CA ARG A 213 16.09 5.01 12.13
C ARG A 213 16.06 3.52 12.50
N TYR A 214 14.90 2.88 12.40
CA TYR A 214 14.77 1.44 12.63
C TYR A 214 15.66 0.62 11.68
N PHE A 215 15.72 0.99 10.38
CA PHE A 215 16.54 0.30 9.38
C PHE A 215 17.95 0.86 9.21
N ALA A 216 18.39 1.76 10.07
CA ALA A 216 19.72 2.33 9.99
C ALA A 216 20.79 1.32 10.41
N THR A 217 21.81 1.12 9.57
CA THR A 217 22.92 0.21 9.86
C THR A 217 24.07 0.89 10.58
N ASP A 218 24.81 0.14 11.40
CA ASP A 218 26.07 0.58 12.03
C ASP A 218 27.30 0.37 11.16
N ARG A 219 27.14 -0.21 9.98
CA ARG A 219 28.25 -0.44 9.04
C ARG A 219 28.77 0.88 8.50
N ARG A 220 30.13 1.07 8.59
CA ARG A 220 30.84 2.27 8.14
C ARG A 220 31.67 2.04 6.88
N ASP A 221 31.66 0.83 6.37
CA ASP A 221 32.40 0.39 5.18
C ASP A 221 31.57 0.48 3.89
N ILE A 222 30.27 0.80 4.00
CA ILE A 222 29.34 0.90 2.89
C ILE A 222 28.63 2.26 2.88
N HIS A 223 28.65 2.95 1.74
CA HIS A 223 28.07 4.29 1.61
C HIS A 223 27.14 4.42 0.40
N THR A 224 27.46 3.71 -0.66
CA THR A 224 26.79 3.80 -1.95
C THR A 224 25.99 2.54 -2.26
N LEU A 225 25.15 2.60 -3.31
CA LEU A 225 24.46 1.42 -3.80
C LEU A 225 25.45 0.36 -4.29
N GLU A 226 26.53 0.78 -4.97
CA GLU A 226 27.57 -0.11 -5.45
C GLU A 226 28.26 -0.89 -4.32
N ASP A 227 28.53 -0.21 -3.19
CA ASP A 227 29.11 -0.88 -2.01
C ASP A 227 28.11 -1.90 -1.42
N ALA A 228 26.85 -1.50 -1.31
CA ALA A 228 25.81 -2.31 -0.69
C ALA A 228 25.51 -3.59 -1.48
N VAL A 229 25.41 -3.52 -2.81
CA VAL A 229 25.04 -4.67 -3.63
C VAL A 229 26.16 -5.71 -3.78
N ARG A 230 27.39 -5.34 -3.48
CA ARG A 230 28.53 -6.26 -3.59
C ARG A 230 28.37 -7.46 -2.64
N GLY A 231 28.23 -8.65 -3.23
CA GLY A 231 27.97 -9.88 -2.48
C GLY A 231 26.58 -9.96 -1.83
N ALA A 232 25.64 -9.10 -2.23
CA ALA A 232 24.25 -9.20 -1.82
C ALA A 232 23.53 -10.31 -2.57
N ASP A 233 22.63 -11.01 -1.91
CA ASP A 233 21.81 -12.07 -2.47
C ASP A 233 20.54 -11.54 -3.14
N VAL A 234 19.96 -10.50 -2.55
CA VAL A 234 18.68 -9.92 -2.98
C VAL A 234 18.83 -8.41 -3.18
N PHE A 235 18.34 -7.90 -4.29
CA PHE A 235 18.14 -6.49 -4.52
C PHE A 235 16.65 -6.19 -4.69
N LEU A 236 16.12 -5.28 -3.88
CA LEU A 236 14.75 -4.80 -3.92
C LEU A 236 14.76 -3.32 -4.32
N GLY A 237 14.44 -3.04 -5.56
CA GLY A 237 14.47 -1.68 -6.15
C GLY A 237 13.10 -1.01 -6.06
N LEU A 238 12.95 -0.05 -5.16
CA LEU A 238 11.70 0.67 -4.86
C LEU A 238 11.92 2.19 -4.85
N SER A 239 12.65 2.71 -5.85
CA SER A 239 12.96 4.15 -5.92
C SER A 239 12.75 4.73 -7.30
N LYS A 240 13.70 4.56 -8.20
CA LYS A 240 13.67 5.07 -9.58
C LYS A 240 14.38 4.11 -10.52
N GLY A 241 14.02 4.15 -11.79
CA GLY A 241 14.64 3.31 -12.82
C GLY A 241 16.12 3.64 -13.06
N ASN A 242 16.82 2.71 -13.70
CA ASN A 242 18.21 2.85 -14.21
C ASN A 242 19.28 3.13 -13.14
N VAL A 243 19.09 2.66 -11.91
CA VAL A 243 20.07 2.83 -10.82
C VAL A 243 20.99 1.61 -10.65
N LEU A 244 20.49 0.41 -10.96
CA LEU A 244 21.26 -0.85 -10.88
C LEU A 244 21.95 -1.12 -12.21
N THR A 245 23.27 -1.05 -12.21
CA THR A 245 24.07 -1.29 -13.42
C THR A 245 24.37 -2.79 -13.62
N GLN A 246 24.78 -3.18 -14.83
CA GLN A 246 25.19 -4.56 -15.09
C GLN A 246 26.39 -5.01 -14.24
N ASP A 247 27.33 -4.10 -13.98
CA ASP A 247 28.51 -4.42 -13.16
C ASP A 247 28.13 -4.60 -11.69
N MET A 248 27.17 -3.80 -11.17
CA MET A 248 26.59 -4.03 -9.86
C MET A 248 25.95 -5.42 -9.76
N VAL A 249 25.14 -5.82 -10.74
CA VAL A 249 24.53 -7.17 -10.77
C VAL A 249 25.61 -8.26 -10.80
N ARG A 250 26.66 -8.09 -11.58
CA ARG A 250 27.78 -9.05 -11.63
C ARG A 250 28.56 -9.15 -10.31
N SER A 251 28.53 -8.09 -9.50
CA SER A 251 29.18 -8.06 -8.18
C SER A 251 28.36 -8.71 -7.05
N MET A 252 27.09 -9.00 -7.29
CA MET A 252 26.22 -9.70 -6.33
C MET A 252 26.68 -11.14 -6.09
N ALA A 253 26.08 -11.79 -5.10
CA ALA A 253 26.30 -13.18 -4.80
C ALA A 253 25.88 -14.11 -5.98
N ALA A 254 26.29 -15.38 -5.94
CA ALA A 254 25.83 -16.37 -6.91
C ALA A 254 24.31 -16.53 -6.84
N MET A 255 23.67 -16.75 -8.00
CA MET A 255 22.19 -16.83 -8.09
C MET A 255 21.49 -15.63 -7.44
N PRO A 256 21.80 -14.40 -7.87
CA PRO A 256 21.19 -13.20 -7.27
C PRO A 256 19.72 -13.08 -7.63
N ILE A 257 18.95 -12.56 -6.70
CA ILE A 257 17.52 -12.25 -6.87
C ILE A 257 17.39 -10.74 -7.04
N VAL A 258 16.74 -10.30 -8.12
CA VAL A 258 16.57 -8.88 -8.42
C VAL A 258 15.11 -8.57 -8.67
N PHE A 259 14.52 -7.75 -7.80
CA PHE A 259 13.20 -7.15 -7.99
C PHE A 259 13.37 -5.67 -8.32
N ALA A 260 12.91 -5.26 -9.50
CA ALA A 260 12.90 -3.88 -9.97
C ALA A 260 11.43 -3.46 -10.12
N LEU A 261 10.91 -2.80 -9.10
CA LEU A 261 9.51 -2.43 -8.94
C LEU A 261 9.28 -0.93 -9.22
#